data_67c37312581de852f167be71fed71243
#
_entry.id   67c37312581de852f167be71fed71243
#
_cell.length_a   1.000
_cell.length_b   1.000
_cell.length_c   1.000
_cell.angle_alpha   90.00
_cell.angle_beta   90.00
_cell.angle_gamma   90.00
#
_symmetry.space_group_name_H-M   'P 1'
#
loop_
_entity.id
_entity.type
_entity.pdbx_description
1 polymer ?
#
loop_
_entity_poly.entity_id
_entity_poly.type
_entity_poly.pdbx_seq_one_letter_code
_entity_poly.pdbx_strand_id
1 'polypeptide(L)'
;MMALFDPPARRRDMIGQDGEGSVQVALDPADRIGTAKVFAVYGKGGIGKSTTSSNLSAAFSLLGKRVLQIGCDPKHDSTFTLTKKLMPTVIDVLETVAFHAEELRPEDYMFEGYNGVMCVEAGGPPAGTGCGGYVVGQTVKLLKQHHLLEETDVVLFDVLGDVVCGGFAAPLQHAEAALVVASNDFDSIFAMNRIMAAIKAKSKNYAVRMAGMIANRSAATDEI
;
A
#
# COMPACT_ATOMS: atom_id res chain seq x y z
N MET A 1 -27.41 -14.01 -26.26
CA MET A 1 -26.57 -13.78 -25.09
C MET A 1 -26.28 -12.29 -25.05
N MET A 2 -27.05 -11.53 -24.28
CA MET A 2 -26.91 -10.09 -24.20
C MET A 2 -25.61 -9.75 -23.50
N ALA A 3 -24.83 -8.84 -24.09
CA ALA A 3 -23.68 -8.28 -23.43
C ALA A 3 -24.14 -7.54 -22.14
N LEU A 4 -23.68 -8.02 -20.98
CA LEU A 4 -24.07 -7.51 -19.66
C LEU A 4 -23.51 -6.11 -19.37
N PHE A 5 -22.66 -5.58 -20.24
CA PHE A 5 -22.05 -4.27 -20.10
C PHE A 5 -21.95 -3.60 -21.47
N ASP A 6 -22.94 -2.80 -21.81
CA ASP A 6 -22.71 -1.77 -22.83
C ASP A 6 -21.63 -0.83 -22.29
N PRO A 7 -20.59 -0.52 -23.05
CA PRO A 7 -19.65 0.51 -22.67
C PRO A 7 -20.43 1.83 -22.53
N PRO A 8 -20.11 2.65 -21.51
CA PRO A 8 -20.80 3.91 -21.34
C PRO A 8 -20.71 4.71 -22.64
N ALA A 9 -21.87 5.08 -23.15
CA ALA A 9 -22.04 5.56 -24.51
C ALA A 9 -21.38 6.92 -24.81
N ARG A 10 -20.80 7.61 -23.80
CA ARG A 10 -20.22 8.94 -23.99
C ARG A 10 -18.97 9.17 -23.17
N ARG A 11 -17.90 9.46 -23.86
CA ARG A 11 -16.61 9.91 -23.29
C ARG A 11 -16.74 11.14 -22.37
N ARG A 12 -17.80 11.95 -22.54
CA ARG A 12 -18.09 13.12 -21.68
C ARG A 12 -18.49 12.76 -20.26
N ASP A 13 -19.09 11.58 -20.06
CA ASP A 13 -19.58 11.16 -18.74
C ASP A 13 -18.46 10.56 -17.90
N MET A 14 -17.28 10.37 -18.50
CA MET A 14 -16.09 9.82 -17.87
C MET A 14 -15.00 10.86 -17.60
N ILE A 15 -15.23 12.13 -17.92
CA ILE A 15 -14.30 13.22 -17.62
C ILE A 15 -14.18 13.32 -16.09
N GLY A 16 -13.01 13.01 -15.56
CA GLY A 16 -12.74 12.94 -14.13
C GLY A 16 -12.70 11.52 -13.54
N GLN A 17 -13.25 10.50 -14.23
CA GLN A 17 -13.10 9.10 -13.81
C GLN A 17 -11.85 8.44 -14.37
N ASP A 18 -11.37 8.89 -15.51
CA ASP A 18 -10.15 8.44 -16.18
C ASP A 18 -8.95 9.37 -15.94
N GLY A 19 -9.14 10.45 -15.17
CA GLY A 19 -8.10 11.43 -14.87
C GLY A 19 -7.86 12.46 -15.98
N GLU A 20 -8.63 12.45 -17.07
CA GLU A 20 -8.59 13.55 -18.05
C GLU A 20 -9.24 14.80 -17.41
N GLY A 21 -8.43 15.82 -17.16
CA GLY A 21 -8.84 17.06 -16.47
C GLY A 21 -8.43 17.13 -15.00
N SER A 22 -7.82 16.10 -14.44
CA SER A 22 -7.18 16.19 -13.12
C SER A 22 -5.95 17.08 -13.19
N VAL A 23 -5.71 17.84 -12.11
CA VAL A 23 -4.46 18.58 -11.92
C VAL A 23 -3.30 17.63 -12.15
N GLN A 24 -2.42 17.93 -13.10
CA GLN A 24 -1.18 17.19 -13.27
C GLN A 24 -0.31 17.48 -12.05
N VAL A 25 -0.24 16.51 -11.15
CA VAL A 25 0.72 16.56 -10.05
C VAL A 25 2.07 16.17 -10.63
N ALA A 26 2.96 17.14 -10.80
CA ALA A 26 4.36 16.85 -11.06
C ALA A 26 4.89 16.02 -9.87
N LEU A 27 5.48 14.86 -10.17
CA LEU A 27 6.16 14.07 -9.14
C LEU A 27 7.32 14.89 -8.60
N ASP A 28 7.24 15.25 -7.33
CA ASP A 28 8.40 15.77 -6.62
C ASP A 28 9.42 14.63 -6.50
N PRO A 29 10.66 14.82 -6.99
CA PRO A 29 11.72 13.83 -6.75
C PRO A 29 11.93 13.51 -5.27
N ALA A 30 11.54 14.41 -4.35
CA ALA A 30 11.54 14.19 -2.91
C ALA A 30 10.48 13.17 -2.45
N ASP A 31 9.47 12.87 -3.26
CA ASP A 31 8.47 11.85 -2.96
C ASP A 31 9.00 10.42 -3.14
N ARG A 32 10.16 10.27 -3.76
CA ARG A 32 10.82 8.98 -3.83
C ARG A 32 11.36 8.56 -2.47
N ILE A 33 11.24 7.28 -2.18
CA ILE A 33 11.83 6.65 -1.00
C ILE A 33 13.27 6.24 -1.33
N GLY A 34 14.18 7.17 -1.29
CA GLY A 34 15.62 6.94 -1.49
C GLY A 34 15.94 6.11 -2.75
N THR A 35 16.84 5.14 -2.63
CA THR A 35 17.21 4.17 -3.68
C THR A 35 16.49 2.82 -3.53
N ALA A 36 15.63 2.68 -2.52
CA ALA A 36 14.89 1.44 -2.25
C ALA A 36 13.94 1.08 -3.40
N LYS A 37 13.78 -0.22 -3.64
CA LYS A 37 12.71 -0.74 -4.50
C LYS A 37 11.40 -0.75 -3.73
N VAL A 38 10.43 0.01 -4.19
CA VAL A 38 9.15 0.21 -3.49
C VAL A 38 8.03 -0.54 -4.19
N PHE A 39 7.40 -1.44 -3.46
CA PHE A 39 6.25 -2.22 -3.91
C PHE A 39 5.01 -1.87 -3.09
N ALA A 40 3.85 -1.85 -3.75
CA ALA A 40 2.55 -1.74 -3.08
C ALA A 40 1.70 -2.98 -3.41
N VAL A 41 1.19 -3.65 -2.37
CA VAL A 41 0.40 -4.88 -2.49
C VAL A 41 -1.06 -4.56 -2.27
N TYR A 42 -1.87 -4.83 -3.29
CA TYR A 42 -3.30 -4.56 -3.34
C TYR A 42 -4.13 -5.83 -3.44
N GLY A 43 -5.42 -5.73 -3.24
CA GLY A 43 -6.39 -6.81 -3.39
C GLY A 43 -7.59 -6.62 -2.46
N LYS A 44 -8.65 -7.39 -2.67
CA LYS A 44 -9.86 -7.38 -1.85
C LYS A 44 -9.53 -7.66 -0.36
N GLY A 45 -10.36 -7.15 0.55
CA GLY A 45 -10.27 -7.48 1.97
C GLY A 45 -10.34 -9.01 2.20
N GLY A 46 -9.48 -9.52 3.09
CA GLY A 46 -9.45 -10.93 3.46
C GLY A 46 -8.83 -11.90 2.45
N ILE A 47 -8.32 -11.41 1.30
CA ILE A 47 -7.75 -12.25 0.24
C ILE A 47 -6.35 -12.80 0.56
N GLY A 48 -5.69 -12.29 1.59
CA GLY A 48 -4.34 -12.69 2.00
C GLY A 48 -3.24 -11.72 1.58
N LYS A 49 -3.57 -10.43 1.37
CA LYS A 49 -2.56 -9.39 1.09
C LYS A 49 -1.46 -9.35 2.15
N SER A 50 -1.83 -9.19 3.43
CA SER A 50 -0.87 -9.07 4.53
C SER A 50 -0.03 -10.35 4.68
N THR A 51 -0.62 -11.52 4.46
CA THR A 51 0.13 -12.79 4.40
C THR A 51 1.13 -12.78 3.25
N THR A 52 0.72 -12.35 2.07
CA THR A 52 1.60 -12.24 0.89
C THR A 52 2.71 -11.23 1.12
N SER A 53 2.39 -10.05 1.65
CA SER A 53 3.35 -8.99 1.98
C SER A 53 4.40 -9.49 2.97
N SER A 54 3.99 -10.14 4.05
CA SER A 54 4.90 -10.68 5.07
C SER A 54 5.79 -11.80 4.51
N ASN A 55 5.26 -12.68 3.64
CA ASN A 55 6.06 -13.71 2.99
C ASN A 55 7.06 -13.12 1.99
N LEU A 56 6.69 -12.10 1.24
CA LEU A 56 7.61 -11.38 0.35
C LEU A 56 8.71 -10.67 1.15
N SER A 57 8.35 -9.99 2.25
CA SER A 57 9.33 -9.36 3.15
C SER A 57 10.32 -10.36 3.72
N ALA A 58 9.82 -11.50 4.20
CA ALA A 58 10.67 -12.59 4.70
C ALA A 58 11.57 -13.16 3.60
N ALA A 59 11.04 -13.38 2.38
CA ALA A 59 11.83 -13.88 1.27
C ALA A 59 12.95 -12.92 0.86
N PHE A 60 12.67 -11.63 0.78
CA PHE A 60 13.69 -10.62 0.48
C PHE A 60 14.74 -10.55 1.58
N SER A 61 14.36 -10.65 2.86
CA SER A 61 15.34 -10.65 3.96
C SER A 61 16.23 -11.88 3.94
N LEU A 62 15.68 -13.05 3.58
CA LEU A 62 16.48 -14.29 3.38
C LEU A 62 17.45 -14.19 2.20
N LEU A 63 17.16 -13.32 1.21
CA LEU A 63 18.08 -12.96 0.11
C LEU A 63 19.10 -11.88 0.51
N GLY A 64 19.20 -11.55 1.79
CA GLY A 64 20.15 -10.56 2.32
C GLY A 64 19.77 -9.11 2.06
N LYS A 65 18.47 -8.82 1.76
CA LYS A 65 18.00 -7.46 1.59
C LYS A 65 17.52 -6.86 2.91
N ARG A 66 17.80 -5.58 3.12
CA ARG A 66 17.22 -4.79 4.21
C ARG A 66 15.82 -4.38 3.80
N VAL A 67 14.83 -4.89 4.52
CA VAL A 67 13.41 -4.77 4.15
C VAL A 67 12.65 -3.95 5.19
N LEU A 68 11.80 -3.04 4.72
CA LEU A 68 10.82 -2.33 5.52
C LEU A 68 9.41 -2.68 5.03
N GLN A 69 8.57 -3.24 5.90
CA GLN A 69 7.14 -3.44 5.64
C GLN A 69 6.33 -2.37 6.35
N ILE A 70 5.45 -1.70 5.59
CA ILE A 70 4.55 -0.65 6.10
C ILE A 70 3.11 -1.14 5.93
N GLY A 71 2.43 -1.40 7.03
CA GLY A 71 1.00 -1.70 7.07
C GLY A 71 0.17 -0.42 6.95
N CYS A 72 -0.75 -0.37 5.98
CA CYS A 72 -1.60 0.79 5.72
C CYS A 72 -3.09 0.53 6.00
N ASP A 73 -3.42 -0.60 6.64
CA ASP A 73 -4.80 -0.92 7.04
C ASP A 73 -5.06 -0.40 8.47
N PRO A 74 -6.18 0.27 8.72
CA PRO A 74 -6.58 0.71 10.07
C PRO A 74 -6.62 -0.39 11.13
N LYS A 75 -6.71 -1.67 10.73
CA LYS A 75 -6.65 -2.81 11.64
C LYS A 75 -5.26 -3.08 12.22
N HIS A 76 -4.22 -2.46 11.66
CA HIS A 76 -2.81 -2.54 12.07
C HIS A 76 -2.33 -3.98 12.37
N ASP A 77 -2.72 -4.93 11.52
CA ASP A 77 -2.39 -6.35 11.64
C ASP A 77 -1.45 -6.87 10.54
N SER A 78 -0.96 -5.97 9.68
CA SER A 78 -0.13 -6.31 8.54
C SER A 78 1.19 -6.99 8.93
N THR A 79 1.85 -6.47 9.97
CA THR A 79 3.16 -6.92 10.40
C THR A 79 3.10 -8.00 11.50
N PHE A 80 1.90 -8.39 11.94
CA PHE A 80 1.69 -9.34 13.04
C PHE A 80 2.40 -10.69 12.82
N THR A 81 2.39 -11.21 11.58
CA THR A 81 3.06 -12.49 11.28
C THR A 81 4.58 -12.41 11.36
N LEU A 82 5.17 -11.25 11.16
CA LEU A 82 6.61 -11.00 11.28
C LEU A 82 7.03 -10.72 12.72
N THR A 83 6.24 -9.91 13.45
CA THR A 83 6.59 -9.43 14.80
C THR A 83 6.05 -10.33 15.93
N LYS A 84 5.05 -11.18 15.64
CA LYS A 84 4.30 -12.01 16.59
C LYS A 84 3.52 -11.24 17.66
N LYS A 85 3.34 -9.94 17.47
CA LYS A 85 2.57 -9.08 18.37
C LYS A 85 1.96 -7.92 17.58
N LEU A 86 0.89 -7.35 18.10
CA LEU A 86 0.35 -6.09 17.57
C LEU A 86 1.26 -4.94 18.01
N MET A 87 1.63 -4.13 17.04
CA MET A 87 2.49 -2.97 17.27
C MET A 87 1.64 -1.70 17.41
N PRO A 88 2.08 -0.69 18.18
CA PRO A 88 1.47 0.63 18.13
C PRO A 88 1.59 1.21 16.72
N THR A 89 0.59 1.95 16.29
CA THR A 89 0.61 2.61 14.99
C THR A 89 1.32 3.96 15.06
N VAL A 90 1.78 4.46 13.92
CA VAL A 90 2.36 5.81 13.82
C VAL A 90 1.37 6.86 14.33
N ILE A 91 0.07 6.71 14.03
CA ILE A 91 -0.94 7.65 14.51
C ILE A 91 -1.10 7.57 16.02
N ASP A 92 -1.15 6.37 16.60
CA ASP A 92 -1.26 6.22 18.07
C ASP A 92 -0.11 6.94 18.79
N VAL A 93 1.14 6.76 18.32
CA VAL A 93 2.29 7.41 18.94
C VAL A 93 2.33 8.93 18.69
N LEU A 94 1.92 9.39 17.49
CA LEU A 94 1.79 10.82 17.22
C LEU A 94 0.75 11.50 18.13
N GLU A 95 -0.35 10.83 18.44
CA GLU A 95 -1.35 11.34 19.38
C GLU A 95 -0.78 11.50 20.80
N THR A 96 0.11 10.61 21.25
CA THR A 96 0.73 10.72 22.58
C THR A 96 1.58 11.97 22.76
N VAL A 97 2.12 12.50 21.67
CA VAL A 97 2.95 13.74 21.65
C VAL A 97 2.21 14.91 21.00
N ALA A 98 0.87 14.90 21.01
CA ALA A 98 0.04 15.95 20.40
C ALA A 98 0.48 16.32 18.96
N PHE A 99 0.91 15.34 18.17
CA PHE A 99 1.44 15.47 16.81
C PHE A 99 2.76 16.24 16.68
N HIS A 100 3.51 16.40 17.77
CA HIS A 100 4.88 16.91 17.76
C HIS A 100 5.85 15.80 17.34
N ALA A 101 5.95 15.56 16.04
CA ALA A 101 6.71 14.45 15.46
C ALA A 101 8.21 14.47 15.82
N GLU A 102 8.75 15.65 16.14
CA GLU A 102 10.12 15.86 16.57
C GLU A 102 10.44 15.25 17.95
N GLU A 103 9.41 14.92 18.74
CA GLU A 103 9.57 14.26 20.04
C GLU A 103 9.66 12.75 19.94
N LEU A 104 9.28 12.16 18.77
CA LEU A 104 9.28 10.73 18.55
C LEU A 104 10.67 10.22 18.20
N ARG A 105 10.95 8.99 18.63
CA ARG A 105 12.13 8.21 18.26
C ARG A 105 11.73 7.05 17.37
N PRO A 106 12.64 6.52 16.54
CA PRO A 106 12.37 5.33 15.71
C PRO A 106 11.79 4.15 16.49
N GLU A 107 12.27 3.92 17.72
CA GLU A 107 11.87 2.81 18.59
C GLU A 107 10.39 2.90 19.04
N ASP A 108 9.77 4.06 18.92
CA ASP A 108 8.37 4.26 19.33
C ASP A 108 7.38 3.66 18.31
N TYR A 109 7.77 3.57 17.02
CA TYR A 109 6.87 3.18 15.93
C TYR A 109 7.47 2.19 14.92
N MET A 110 8.76 1.86 14.99
CA MET A 110 9.42 0.92 14.10
C MET A 110 10.00 -0.25 14.89
N PHE A 111 9.66 -1.46 14.49
CA PHE A 111 9.99 -2.68 15.24
C PHE A 111 10.64 -3.72 14.34
N GLU A 112 11.60 -4.44 14.89
CA GLU A 112 12.22 -5.55 14.18
C GLU A 112 11.32 -6.79 14.24
N GLY A 113 11.10 -7.40 13.10
CA GLY A 113 10.38 -8.66 12.92
C GLY A 113 11.31 -9.79 12.48
N TYR A 114 10.70 -10.80 11.83
CA TYR A 114 11.41 -11.99 11.35
C TYR A 114 12.62 -11.62 10.49
N ASN A 115 13.79 -12.20 10.82
CA ASN A 115 15.04 -12.08 10.08
C ASN A 115 15.47 -10.63 9.77
N GLY A 116 15.26 -9.71 10.72
CA GLY A 116 15.66 -8.31 10.57
C GLY A 116 14.73 -7.45 9.68
N VAL A 117 13.55 -7.96 9.30
CA VAL A 117 12.55 -7.13 8.61
C VAL A 117 12.09 -6.05 9.57
N MET A 118 12.27 -4.79 9.17
CA MET A 118 11.72 -3.65 9.90
C MET A 118 10.22 -3.50 9.59
N CYS A 119 9.44 -3.25 10.61
CA CYS A 119 7.99 -3.26 10.58
C CYS A 119 7.43 -1.95 11.13
N VAL A 120 6.52 -1.34 10.38
CA VAL A 120 5.79 -0.13 10.76
C VAL A 120 4.31 -0.31 10.46
N GLU A 121 3.44 0.03 11.39
CA GLU A 121 2.00 0.14 11.15
C GLU A 121 1.62 1.62 11.09
N ALA A 122 1.14 2.06 9.94
CA ALA A 122 0.71 3.45 9.77
C ALA A 122 -0.54 3.75 10.63
N GLY A 123 -1.44 2.78 10.70
CA GLY A 123 -2.73 2.91 11.39
C GLY A 123 -3.81 3.52 10.50
N GLY A 124 -4.87 3.95 11.11
CA GLY A 124 -5.98 4.66 10.48
C GLY A 124 -6.28 5.98 11.17
N PRO A 125 -6.92 6.93 10.49
CA PRO A 125 -7.38 8.13 11.16
C PRO A 125 -8.42 7.75 12.24
N PRO A 126 -8.51 8.51 13.32
CA PRO A 126 -9.55 8.32 14.32
C PRO A 126 -10.94 8.27 13.66
N ALA A 127 -11.85 7.47 14.21
CA ALA A 127 -13.18 7.29 13.63
C ALA A 127 -13.90 8.63 13.41
N GLY A 128 -14.33 8.87 12.17
CA GLY A 128 -14.99 10.12 11.77
C GLY A 128 -14.07 11.29 11.46
N THR A 129 -12.75 11.11 11.49
CA THR A 129 -11.80 12.19 11.22
C THR A 129 -10.74 11.77 10.19
N GLY A 130 -10.47 12.62 9.23
CA GLY A 130 -9.34 12.47 8.33
C GLY A 130 -9.47 11.41 7.24
N CYS A 131 -8.37 11.20 6.52
CA CYS A 131 -8.24 10.29 5.39
C CYS A 131 -7.02 9.39 5.59
N GLY A 132 -7.13 8.09 5.26
CA GLY A 132 -6.00 7.14 5.32
C GLY A 132 -4.77 7.59 4.52
N GLY A 133 -4.96 8.41 3.48
CA GLY A 133 -3.84 8.99 2.73
C GLY A 133 -2.98 9.95 3.54
N TYR A 134 -3.59 10.70 4.44
CA TYR A 134 -2.85 11.56 5.38
C TYR A 134 -1.94 10.73 6.28
N VAL A 135 -2.46 9.62 6.82
CA VAL A 135 -1.71 8.73 7.73
C VAL A 135 -0.48 8.13 7.06
N VAL A 136 -0.64 7.61 5.84
CA VAL A 136 0.48 7.09 5.04
C VAL A 136 1.51 8.20 4.75
N GLY A 137 1.05 9.40 4.41
CA GLY A 137 1.93 10.55 4.18
C GLY A 137 2.72 10.95 5.42
N GLN A 138 2.10 10.99 6.60
CA GLN A 138 2.79 11.25 7.87
C GLN A 138 3.81 10.15 8.19
N THR A 139 3.46 8.89 7.97
CA THR A 139 4.38 7.76 8.17
C THR A 139 5.63 7.91 7.31
N VAL A 140 5.47 8.15 6.01
CA VAL A 140 6.62 8.33 5.09
C VAL A 140 7.44 9.55 5.46
N LYS A 141 6.80 10.66 5.83
CA LYS A 141 7.48 11.87 6.29
C LYS A 141 8.35 11.59 7.52
N LEU A 142 7.80 10.91 8.52
CA LEU A 142 8.51 10.55 9.75
C LEU A 142 9.72 9.64 9.47
N LEU A 143 9.54 8.61 8.64
CA LEU A 143 10.63 7.73 8.21
C LEU A 143 11.75 8.49 7.48
N LYS A 144 11.42 9.49 6.64
CA LYS A 144 12.39 10.36 5.97
C LYS A 144 13.12 11.26 6.98
N GLN A 145 12.41 11.86 7.92
CA GLN A 145 12.99 12.74 8.95
C GLN A 145 14.04 12.04 9.82
N HIS A 146 13.81 10.75 10.10
CA HIS A 146 14.73 9.92 10.89
C HIS A 146 15.77 9.16 10.04
N HIS A 147 15.86 9.44 8.72
CA HIS A 147 16.81 8.81 7.80
C HIS A 147 16.71 7.27 7.71
N LEU A 148 15.55 6.70 8.07
CA LEU A 148 15.34 5.25 8.15
C LEU A 148 15.22 4.56 6.78
N LEU A 149 15.08 5.34 5.71
CA LEU A 149 14.93 4.84 4.36
C LEU A 149 16.24 4.75 3.59
N GLU A 150 17.31 5.38 4.08
CA GLU A 150 18.60 5.46 3.38
C GLU A 150 19.30 4.11 3.31
N GLU A 151 19.11 3.29 4.34
CA GLU A 151 19.69 1.96 4.41
C GLU A 151 18.74 0.83 3.99
N THR A 152 17.56 1.16 3.46
CA THR A 152 16.56 0.18 3.06
C THR A 152 16.73 -0.19 1.58
N ASP A 153 16.76 -1.49 1.27
CA ASP A 153 16.83 -1.99 -0.10
C ASP A 153 15.45 -2.21 -0.71
N VAL A 154 14.47 -2.62 0.11
CA VAL A 154 13.09 -2.93 -0.31
C VAL A 154 12.10 -2.37 0.68
N VAL A 155 11.11 -1.62 0.18
CA VAL A 155 9.93 -1.18 0.94
C VAL A 155 8.70 -1.89 0.38
N LEU A 156 7.90 -2.49 1.26
CA LEU A 156 6.60 -3.05 0.93
C LEU A 156 5.49 -2.31 1.66
N PHE A 157 4.56 -1.71 0.89
CA PHE A 157 3.30 -1.23 1.41
C PHE A 157 2.26 -2.34 1.33
N ASP A 158 1.72 -2.76 2.47
CA ASP A 158 0.53 -3.61 2.55
C ASP A 158 -0.70 -2.71 2.60
N VAL A 159 -1.39 -2.57 1.47
CA VAL A 159 -2.42 -1.55 1.28
C VAL A 159 -3.80 -2.10 1.61
N LEU A 160 -4.65 -1.25 2.17
CA LEU A 160 -6.06 -1.58 2.41
C LEU A 160 -6.81 -1.98 1.13
N GLY A 161 -7.90 -2.75 1.28
CA GLY A 161 -8.62 -3.33 0.14
C GLY A 161 -9.54 -2.39 -0.64
N ASP A 162 -9.83 -1.19 -0.12
CA ASP A 162 -10.83 -0.29 -0.69
C ASP A 162 -10.21 0.73 -1.66
N VAL A 163 -10.74 0.79 -2.88
CA VAL A 163 -10.21 1.60 -4.01
C VAL A 163 -10.56 3.09 -3.88
N VAL A 164 -11.50 3.44 -3.01
CA VAL A 164 -12.16 4.76 -3.02
C VAL A 164 -11.53 5.82 -2.11
N CYS A 165 -10.53 5.51 -1.32
CA CYS A 165 -9.96 6.46 -0.36
C CYS A 165 -8.53 6.88 -0.68
N GLY A 166 -8.08 7.99 -0.08
CA GLY A 166 -6.70 8.45 -0.18
C GLY A 166 -5.66 7.43 0.30
N GLY A 167 -6.04 6.54 1.23
CA GLY A 167 -5.20 5.43 1.69
C GLY A 167 -4.83 4.43 0.59
N PHE A 168 -5.69 4.27 -0.43
CA PHE A 168 -5.36 3.51 -1.63
C PHE A 168 -4.33 4.24 -2.51
N ALA A 169 -4.49 5.56 -2.67
CA ALA A 169 -3.68 6.33 -3.62
C ALA A 169 -2.30 6.73 -3.06
N ALA A 170 -2.18 6.97 -1.76
CA ALA A 170 -0.96 7.46 -1.15
C ALA A 170 0.25 6.50 -1.34
N PRO A 171 0.15 5.18 -1.14
CA PRO A 171 1.25 4.28 -1.42
C PRO A 171 1.71 4.28 -2.88
N LEU A 172 0.78 4.53 -3.85
CA LEU A 172 1.12 4.58 -5.28
C LEU A 172 2.02 5.76 -5.65
N GLN A 173 2.01 6.84 -4.86
CA GLN A 173 2.92 7.98 -5.08
C GLN A 173 4.37 7.59 -4.89
N HIS A 174 4.62 6.65 -3.99
CA HIS A 174 5.95 6.20 -3.61
C HIS A 174 6.37 4.90 -4.30
N ALA A 175 5.40 4.09 -4.77
CA ALA A 175 5.66 2.78 -5.34
C ALA A 175 6.18 2.86 -6.77
N GLU A 176 7.21 2.06 -7.07
CA GLU A 176 7.65 1.79 -8.45
C GLU A 176 6.78 0.72 -9.11
N ALA A 177 6.25 -0.21 -8.30
CA ALA A 177 5.51 -1.34 -8.80
C ALA A 177 4.36 -1.73 -7.86
N ALA A 178 3.22 -2.08 -8.44
CA ALA A 178 2.05 -2.57 -7.75
C ALA A 178 1.81 -4.05 -8.06
N LEU A 179 1.53 -4.83 -7.02
CA LEU A 179 1.12 -6.23 -7.07
C LEU A 179 -0.35 -6.32 -6.66
N VAL A 180 -1.13 -7.17 -7.33
CA VAL A 180 -2.53 -7.40 -6.95
C VAL A 180 -2.73 -8.86 -6.58
N VAL A 181 -3.21 -9.09 -5.36
CA VAL A 181 -3.56 -10.43 -4.86
C VAL A 181 -5.05 -10.67 -5.11
N ALA A 182 -5.38 -11.78 -5.74
CA ALA A 182 -6.74 -12.17 -6.06
C ALA A 182 -6.93 -13.69 -5.90
N SER A 183 -8.19 -14.13 -5.74
CA SER A 183 -8.60 -15.53 -5.87
C SER A 183 -9.46 -15.69 -7.12
N ASN A 184 -9.79 -16.93 -7.47
CA ASN A 184 -10.60 -17.25 -8.66
C ASN A 184 -12.13 -17.11 -8.44
N ASP A 185 -12.57 -16.47 -7.35
CA ASP A 185 -13.99 -16.13 -7.15
C ASP A 185 -14.36 -14.83 -7.85
N PHE A 186 -15.64 -14.72 -8.24
CA PHE A 186 -16.17 -13.59 -8.98
C PHE A 186 -15.90 -12.25 -8.30
N ASP A 187 -16.14 -12.16 -6.99
CA ASP A 187 -16.00 -10.90 -6.24
C ASP A 187 -14.54 -10.45 -6.17
N SER A 188 -13.61 -11.41 -6.05
CA SER A 188 -12.18 -11.13 -6.02
C SER A 188 -11.68 -10.66 -7.39
N ILE A 189 -12.10 -11.32 -8.47
CA ILE A 189 -11.75 -10.93 -9.85
C ILE A 189 -12.36 -9.56 -10.17
N PHE A 190 -13.61 -9.31 -9.77
CA PHE A 190 -14.24 -8.00 -9.95
C PHE A 190 -13.45 -6.89 -9.23
N ALA A 191 -13.10 -7.11 -7.94
CA ALA A 191 -12.30 -6.17 -7.17
C ALA A 191 -10.90 -5.96 -7.80
N MET A 192 -10.24 -7.03 -8.25
CA MET A 192 -8.97 -6.98 -8.95
C MET A 192 -9.04 -6.08 -10.18
N ASN A 193 -10.04 -6.25 -11.03
CA ASN A 193 -10.24 -5.43 -12.23
C ASN A 193 -10.40 -3.95 -11.88
N ARG A 194 -11.15 -3.63 -10.83
CA ARG A 194 -11.33 -2.24 -10.34
C ARG A 194 -10.01 -1.65 -9.83
N ILE A 195 -9.25 -2.43 -9.06
CA ILE A 195 -7.93 -2.04 -8.55
C ILE A 195 -6.97 -1.79 -9.70
N MET A 196 -6.88 -2.70 -10.67
CA MET A 196 -6.00 -2.57 -11.83
C MET A 196 -6.35 -1.34 -12.67
N ALA A 197 -7.64 -1.07 -12.89
CA ALA A 197 -8.09 0.13 -13.59
C ALA A 197 -7.69 1.41 -12.84
N ALA A 198 -7.81 1.43 -11.51
CA ALA A 198 -7.41 2.56 -10.68
C ALA A 198 -5.88 2.77 -10.71
N ILE A 199 -5.08 1.70 -10.62
CA ILE A 199 -3.61 1.78 -10.73
C ILE A 199 -3.22 2.30 -12.13
N LYS A 200 -3.85 1.79 -13.20
CA LYS A 200 -3.62 2.26 -14.57
C LYS A 200 -3.97 3.74 -14.74
N ALA A 201 -5.05 4.21 -14.14
CA ALA A 201 -5.39 5.63 -14.17
C ALA A 201 -4.33 6.48 -13.44
N LYS A 202 -3.86 6.02 -12.27
CA LYS A 202 -2.84 6.72 -11.48
C LYS A 202 -1.44 6.66 -12.10
N SER A 203 -1.09 5.62 -12.86
CA SER A 203 0.20 5.52 -13.55
C SER A 203 0.45 6.60 -14.60
N LYS A 204 -0.58 7.36 -14.97
CA LYS A 204 -0.42 8.57 -15.79
C LYS A 204 0.26 9.71 -15.03
N ASN A 205 0.09 9.75 -13.70
CA ASN A 205 0.57 10.82 -12.83
C ASN A 205 1.68 10.37 -11.87
N TYR A 206 1.81 9.06 -11.64
CA TYR A 206 2.79 8.46 -10.74
C TYR A 206 3.69 7.49 -11.51
N ALA A 207 4.95 7.35 -11.09
CA ALA A 207 5.92 6.45 -11.74
C ALA A 207 5.65 4.96 -11.42
N VAL A 208 4.42 4.60 -11.05
CA VAL A 208 4.04 3.24 -10.71
C VAL A 208 3.70 2.42 -11.95
N ARG A 209 4.19 1.19 -12.02
CA ARG A 209 3.80 0.18 -13.01
C ARG A 209 3.09 -1.00 -12.35
N MET A 210 2.24 -1.68 -13.09
CA MET A 210 1.72 -2.98 -12.69
C MET A 210 2.87 -4.00 -12.78
N ALA A 211 3.23 -4.64 -11.67
CA ALA A 211 4.24 -5.69 -11.63
C ALA A 211 3.65 -7.07 -11.98
N GLY A 212 2.42 -7.33 -11.54
CA GLY A 212 1.73 -8.58 -11.81
C GLY A 212 0.59 -8.86 -10.85
N MET A 213 0.03 -10.05 -10.99
CA MET A 213 -1.03 -10.58 -10.13
C MET A 213 -0.53 -11.84 -9.41
N ILE A 214 -1.03 -12.05 -8.21
CA ILE A 214 -0.77 -13.25 -7.42
C ILE A 214 -2.10 -13.94 -7.19
N ALA A 215 -2.27 -15.12 -7.77
CA ALA A 215 -3.40 -15.99 -7.50
C ALA A 215 -3.24 -16.62 -6.11
N ASN A 216 -4.13 -16.32 -5.19
CA ASN A 216 -4.14 -16.86 -3.84
C ASN A 216 -5.48 -17.54 -3.56
N ARG A 217 -5.48 -18.55 -2.68
CA ARG A 217 -6.68 -19.35 -2.36
C ARG A 217 -7.35 -19.97 -3.59
N SER A 218 -6.60 -20.19 -4.66
CA SER A 218 -7.07 -20.84 -5.86
C SER A 218 -6.58 -22.29 -5.87
N ALA A 219 -7.49 -23.24 -6.13
CA ALA A 219 -7.17 -24.66 -6.32
C ALA A 219 -6.92 -24.99 -7.78
N ALA A 220 -7.34 -24.12 -8.71
CA ALA A 220 -7.16 -24.28 -10.15
C ALA A 220 -6.09 -23.34 -10.67
N THR A 221 -5.15 -23.85 -11.46
CA THR A 221 -4.06 -23.09 -12.06
C THR A 221 -4.41 -22.52 -13.42
N ASP A 222 -5.48 -23.02 -14.06
CA ASP A 222 -5.78 -22.76 -15.47
C ASP A 222 -7.02 -21.86 -15.69
N GLU A 223 -7.68 -21.38 -14.62
CA GLU A 223 -8.97 -20.66 -14.69
C GLU A 223 -8.91 -19.19 -14.25
N ILE A 224 -7.74 -18.57 -14.27
CA ILE A 224 -7.61 -17.14 -13.93
C ILE A 224 -7.26 -16.32 -15.15
#